data_21360aa51723a7c2409c53f2fc6ebbd3
#
_entry.id   21360aa51723a7c2409c53f2fc6ebbd3
#
_cell.length_a   1.000
_cell.length_b   1.000
_cell.length_c   1.000
_cell.angle_alpha   90.00
_cell.angle_beta   90.00
_cell.angle_gamma   90.00
#
_symmetry.space_group_name_H-M   'P 1'
#
loop_
_entity.id
_entity.type
_entity.pdbx_description
1 polymer ?
#
loop_
_entity_poly.entity_id
_entity_poly.type
_entity_poly.pdbx_seq_one_letter_code
_entity_poly.pdbx_strand_id
1 'polypeptide(L)'
;MRALSTAILVLATTACSTESRTTSASREVKLLNVSYDPTRELYAATNTAFAAAWEAKTGQKVTIEQSHGGSAKQARAVIDGLEADVVTLGLAYDIDAVAKAGLISADWATRLPNHAAPYTSTIVFLVRTGNPKRVMDWHDLVRDGVEVITPNPKTSGGARWN
;
A
#
# COMPACT_ATOMS: atom_id res chain seq x y z
N MET A 1 77.38 -15.50 51.80
CA MET A 1 76.77 -14.83 50.69
C MET A 1 75.34 -15.42 50.53
N ARG A 2 74.36 -14.65 50.89
CA ARG A 2 72.94 -15.08 50.93
C ARG A 2 72.26 -14.69 49.64
N ALA A 3 71.74 -15.67 48.90
CA ALA A 3 70.93 -15.44 47.74
C ALA A 3 69.44 -15.21 48.15
N LEU A 4 68.87 -14.08 47.78
CA LEU A 4 67.43 -13.79 47.90
C LEU A 4 66.71 -14.28 46.67
N SER A 5 65.81 -15.24 46.87
CA SER A 5 64.88 -15.65 45.83
C SER A 5 63.61 -14.80 45.90
N THR A 6 63.35 -14.05 44.85
CA THR A 6 62.12 -13.26 44.70
C THR A 6 61.08 -14.11 44.01
N ALA A 7 60.02 -14.47 44.69
CA ALA A 7 58.84 -15.15 44.07
C ALA A 7 57.91 -14.08 43.46
N ILE A 8 57.69 -14.19 42.17
CA ILE A 8 56.72 -13.39 41.42
C ILE A 8 55.36 -14.10 41.42
N LEU A 9 54.41 -13.49 42.14
CA LEU A 9 52.99 -13.96 42.13
C LEU A 9 52.25 -13.37 40.93
N VAL A 10 51.93 -14.20 39.94
CA VAL A 10 51.11 -13.79 38.78
C VAL A 10 49.64 -13.93 39.15
N LEU A 11 48.96 -12.80 39.32
CA LEU A 11 47.50 -12.74 39.47
C LEU A 11 46.86 -12.84 38.07
N ALA A 12 46.23 -13.96 37.77
CA ALA A 12 45.41 -14.12 36.58
C ALA A 12 44.04 -13.49 36.84
N THR A 13 43.78 -12.33 36.24
CA THR A 13 42.46 -11.70 36.23
C THR A 13 41.64 -12.28 35.09
N THR A 14 40.68 -13.16 35.42
CA THR A 14 39.66 -13.66 34.48
C THR A 14 38.68 -12.52 34.17
N ALA A 15 38.88 -11.86 33.04
CA ALA A 15 37.90 -10.90 32.52
C ALA A 15 36.70 -11.69 31.94
N CYS A 16 35.59 -11.74 32.69
CA CYS A 16 34.27 -12.12 32.13
C CYS A 16 33.86 -11.06 31.13
N SER A 17 34.05 -11.34 29.84
CA SER A 17 33.42 -10.55 28.75
C SER A 17 31.94 -10.85 28.75
N THR A 18 31.17 -9.96 29.37
CA THR A 18 29.71 -9.93 29.19
C THR A 18 29.45 -9.43 27.76
N GLU A 19 29.25 -10.36 26.83
CA GLU A 19 28.70 -9.99 25.51
C GLU A 19 27.33 -9.36 25.73
N SER A 20 27.29 -8.04 25.71
CA SER A 20 26.07 -7.29 25.58
C SER A 20 25.49 -7.62 24.19
N ARG A 21 24.58 -8.61 24.11
CA ARG A 21 23.69 -8.76 22.99
C ARG A 21 22.89 -7.47 22.87
N THR A 22 23.37 -6.58 22.04
CA THR A 22 22.60 -5.44 21.55
C THR A 22 21.46 -6.05 20.74
N THR A 23 20.33 -6.26 21.39
CA THR A 23 19.06 -6.51 20.70
C THR A 23 18.81 -5.24 19.89
N SER A 24 19.17 -5.29 18.60
CA SER A 24 18.76 -4.26 17.65
C SER A 24 17.23 -4.25 17.71
N ALA A 25 16.68 -3.26 18.41
CA ALA A 25 15.25 -3.01 18.37
C ALA A 25 14.89 -2.86 16.90
N SER A 26 14.11 -3.79 16.37
CA SER A 26 13.70 -3.75 14.96
C SER A 26 12.95 -2.46 14.75
N ARG A 27 13.52 -1.58 13.95
CA ARG A 27 12.97 -0.26 13.68
C ARG A 27 11.59 -0.47 13.04
N GLU A 28 10.55 0.01 13.70
CA GLU A 28 9.20 -0.01 13.13
C GLU A 28 9.23 0.72 11.78
N VAL A 29 8.71 0.07 10.75
CA VAL A 29 8.57 0.64 9.40
C VAL A 29 7.15 1.14 9.25
N LYS A 30 7.01 2.38 8.77
CA LYS A 30 5.73 2.95 8.41
C LYS A 30 5.63 3.04 6.89
N LEU A 31 4.52 2.59 6.33
CA LEU A 31 4.21 2.66 4.91
C LEU A 31 2.89 3.40 4.72
N LEU A 32 2.78 4.16 3.63
CA LEU A 32 1.54 4.76 3.18
C LEU A 32 1.02 4.06 1.92
N ASN A 33 -0.15 3.41 2.04
CA ASN A 33 -0.89 2.84 0.91
C ASN A 33 -1.94 3.84 0.41
N VAL A 34 -1.71 4.38 -0.78
CA VAL A 34 -2.64 5.28 -1.47
C VAL A 34 -3.47 4.49 -2.46
N SER A 35 -4.79 4.44 -2.28
CA SER A 35 -5.65 3.57 -3.07
C SER A 35 -6.94 4.22 -3.56
N TYR A 36 -7.57 3.56 -4.54
CA TYR A 36 -8.88 3.91 -5.06
C TYR A 36 -9.98 3.60 -4.03
N ASP A 37 -10.91 4.53 -3.83
CA ASP A 37 -11.87 4.51 -2.73
C ASP A 37 -12.69 3.21 -2.56
N PRO A 38 -13.20 2.54 -3.62
CA PRO A 38 -13.92 1.28 -3.48
C PRO A 38 -13.11 0.12 -2.90
N THR A 39 -11.80 0.25 -2.79
CA THR A 39 -10.91 -0.80 -2.28
C THR A 39 -10.50 -0.63 -0.82
N ARG A 40 -11.17 0.27 -0.10
CA ARG A 40 -10.89 0.61 1.30
C ARG A 40 -10.85 -0.61 2.21
N GLU A 41 -11.92 -1.40 2.21
CA GLU A 41 -12.06 -2.59 3.05
C GLU A 41 -11.09 -3.70 2.63
N LEU A 42 -10.88 -3.87 1.31
CA LEU A 42 -9.91 -4.82 0.77
C LEU A 42 -8.51 -4.52 1.30
N TYR A 43 -8.08 -3.26 1.24
CA TYR A 43 -6.74 -2.91 1.70
C TYR A 43 -6.63 -2.85 3.22
N ALA A 44 -7.69 -2.56 3.95
CA ALA A 44 -7.67 -2.70 5.41
C ALA A 44 -7.35 -4.15 5.81
N ALA A 45 -8.02 -5.12 5.19
CA ALA A 45 -7.78 -6.54 5.44
C ALA A 45 -6.39 -6.99 4.94
N THR A 46 -6.01 -6.60 3.72
CA THR A 46 -4.72 -6.95 3.11
C THR A 46 -3.54 -6.40 3.92
N ASN A 47 -3.58 -5.14 4.32
CA ASN A 47 -2.52 -4.50 5.08
C ASN A 47 -2.35 -5.16 6.46
N THR A 48 -3.44 -5.53 7.12
CA THR A 48 -3.40 -6.27 8.40
C THR A 48 -2.74 -7.63 8.22
N ALA A 49 -3.16 -8.39 7.20
CA ALA A 49 -2.59 -9.71 6.91
C ALA A 49 -1.11 -9.62 6.52
N PHE A 50 -0.74 -8.63 5.69
CA PHE A 50 0.65 -8.40 5.31
C PHE A 50 1.53 -8.06 6.51
N ALA A 51 1.10 -7.13 7.37
CA ALA A 51 1.86 -6.73 8.54
C ALA A 51 2.14 -7.92 9.46
N ALA A 52 1.13 -8.76 9.73
CA ALA A 52 1.28 -9.96 10.54
C ALA A 52 2.24 -10.98 9.90
N ALA A 53 2.10 -11.23 8.58
CA ALA A 53 2.96 -12.16 7.85
C ALA A 53 4.42 -11.67 7.78
N TRP A 54 4.62 -10.38 7.59
CA TRP A 54 5.94 -9.77 7.57
C TRP A 54 6.63 -9.86 8.92
N GLU A 55 5.93 -9.51 10.00
CA GLU A 55 6.46 -9.61 11.37
C GLU A 55 6.82 -11.06 11.71
N ALA A 56 5.96 -12.03 11.38
CA ALA A 56 6.24 -13.45 11.59
C ALA A 56 7.47 -13.95 10.81
N LYS A 57 7.70 -13.43 9.60
CA LYS A 57 8.80 -13.84 8.72
C LYS A 57 10.13 -13.17 9.08
N THR A 58 10.10 -11.89 9.50
CA THR A 58 11.30 -11.05 9.60
C THR A 58 11.58 -10.55 11.01
N GLY A 59 10.62 -10.64 11.92
CA GLY A 59 10.67 -9.99 13.24
C GLY A 59 10.52 -8.47 13.18
N GLN A 60 10.30 -7.89 11.99
CA GLN A 60 10.17 -6.44 11.80
C GLN A 60 8.70 -6.03 11.82
N LYS A 61 8.36 -5.07 12.67
CA LYS A 61 7.03 -4.48 12.75
C LYS A 61 6.81 -3.50 11.61
N VAL A 62 5.65 -3.61 10.94
CA VAL A 62 5.22 -2.69 9.87
C VAL A 62 3.86 -2.13 10.23
N THR A 63 3.74 -0.80 10.21
CA THR A 63 2.47 -0.08 10.32
C THR A 63 2.12 0.49 8.96
N ILE A 64 0.91 0.21 8.45
CA ILE A 64 0.49 0.66 7.12
C ILE A 64 -0.66 1.64 7.29
N GLU A 65 -0.37 2.90 7.01
CA GLU A 65 -1.36 3.96 6.91
C GLU A 65 -2.06 3.92 5.55
N GLN A 66 -3.27 4.45 5.47
CA GLN A 66 -4.08 4.39 4.26
C GLN A 66 -4.63 5.76 3.87
N SER A 67 -4.56 6.07 2.58
CA SER A 67 -5.26 7.20 1.97
C SER A 67 -6.16 6.70 0.85
N HIS A 68 -7.46 6.99 0.93
CA HIS A 68 -8.45 6.55 -0.05
C HIS A 68 -9.16 7.74 -0.70
N GLY A 69 -9.49 7.60 -1.97
CA GLY A 69 -10.21 8.63 -2.70
C GLY A 69 -10.47 8.25 -4.15
N GLY A 70 -11.03 9.18 -4.92
CA GLY A 70 -11.18 8.99 -6.37
C GLY A 70 -9.82 8.80 -7.03
N SER A 71 -9.72 7.88 -7.99
CA SER A 71 -8.47 7.46 -8.63
C SER A 71 -7.61 8.63 -9.11
N ALA A 72 -8.18 9.54 -9.92
CA ALA A 72 -7.45 10.73 -10.40
C ALA A 72 -7.08 11.71 -9.28
N LYS A 73 -7.91 11.82 -8.23
CA LYS A 73 -7.61 12.65 -7.07
C LYS A 73 -6.39 12.12 -6.33
N GLN A 74 -6.30 10.81 -6.14
CA GLN A 74 -5.17 10.18 -5.47
C GLN A 74 -3.89 10.27 -6.31
N ALA A 75 -3.98 10.04 -7.64
CA ALA A 75 -2.85 10.27 -8.54
C ALA A 75 -2.31 11.70 -8.43
N ARG A 76 -3.21 12.68 -8.42
CA ARG A 76 -2.85 14.09 -8.27
C ARG A 76 -2.17 14.36 -6.92
N ALA A 77 -2.70 13.83 -5.82
CA ALA A 77 -2.13 14.02 -4.50
C ALA A 77 -0.67 13.50 -4.43
N VAL A 78 -0.41 12.33 -5.03
CA VAL A 78 0.95 11.77 -5.11
C VAL A 78 1.87 12.65 -5.97
N ILE A 79 1.39 13.12 -7.12
CA ILE A 79 2.16 14.04 -7.99
C ILE A 79 2.46 15.36 -7.28
N ASP A 80 1.54 15.86 -6.48
CA ASP A 80 1.65 17.11 -5.73
C ASP A 80 2.44 16.94 -4.41
N GLY A 81 3.01 15.75 -4.13
CA GLY A 81 3.95 15.53 -3.03
C GLY A 81 3.46 14.66 -1.87
N LEU A 82 2.32 13.96 -2.00
CA LEU A 82 1.95 12.95 -1.00
C LEU A 82 2.93 11.77 -1.10
N GLU A 83 3.73 11.57 -0.06
CA GLU A 83 4.75 10.53 0.01
C GLU A 83 4.12 9.15 0.18
N ALA A 84 3.80 8.50 -0.93
CA ALA A 84 3.20 7.17 -0.97
C ALA A 84 4.26 6.09 -1.22
N ASP A 85 4.22 5.01 -0.45
CA ASP A 85 5.06 3.82 -0.66
C ASP A 85 4.39 2.84 -1.62
N VAL A 86 3.07 2.77 -1.60
CA VAL A 86 2.27 1.93 -2.48
C VAL A 86 1.12 2.73 -3.07
N VAL A 87 0.94 2.64 -4.38
CA VAL A 87 -0.14 3.32 -5.11
C VAL A 87 -0.94 2.30 -5.90
N THR A 88 -2.24 2.20 -5.63
CA THR A 88 -3.18 1.29 -6.31
C THR A 88 -4.42 2.03 -6.74
N LEU A 89 -4.51 2.36 -8.02
CA LEU A 89 -5.55 3.20 -8.59
C LEU A 89 -6.50 2.41 -9.49
N GLY A 90 -7.64 3.00 -9.79
CA GLY A 90 -8.68 2.35 -10.60
C GLY A 90 -8.37 2.24 -12.08
N LEU A 91 -7.39 2.99 -12.60
CA LEU A 91 -7.02 3.02 -14.02
C LEU A 91 -5.51 3.04 -14.21
N ALA A 92 -5.02 2.28 -15.19
CA ALA A 92 -3.63 2.37 -15.65
C ALA A 92 -3.25 3.79 -16.06
N TYR A 93 -4.15 4.53 -16.69
CA TYR A 93 -3.97 5.94 -17.05
C TYR A 93 -3.54 6.84 -15.87
N ASP A 94 -4.10 6.60 -14.69
CA ASP A 94 -3.75 7.38 -13.48
C ASP A 94 -2.37 6.99 -12.95
N ILE A 95 -1.98 5.70 -13.06
CA ILE A 95 -0.61 5.25 -12.74
C ILE A 95 0.39 5.81 -13.76
N ASP A 96 0.03 5.85 -15.05
CA ASP A 96 0.86 6.47 -16.09
C ASP A 96 1.12 7.95 -15.82
N ALA A 97 0.15 8.67 -15.25
CA ALA A 97 0.35 10.06 -14.87
C ALA A 97 1.42 10.21 -13.76
N VAL A 98 1.43 9.30 -12.78
CA VAL A 98 2.46 9.24 -11.73
C VAL A 98 3.84 8.88 -12.34
N ALA A 99 3.87 7.94 -13.30
CA ALA A 99 5.10 7.57 -14.03
C ALA A 99 5.64 8.74 -14.86
N LYS A 100 4.77 9.48 -15.56
CA LYS A 100 5.15 10.68 -16.33
C LYS A 100 5.71 11.80 -15.45
N ALA A 101 5.30 11.86 -14.18
CA ALA A 101 5.87 12.77 -13.20
C ALA A 101 7.24 12.30 -12.67
N GLY A 102 7.74 11.14 -13.11
CA GLY A 102 9.05 10.59 -12.71
C GLY A 102 9.08 9.93 -11.32
N LEU A 103 7.93 9.69 -10.71
CA LEU A 103 7.83 9.14 -9.34
C LEU A 103 7.89 7.61 -9.31
N ILE A 104 7.56 6.96 -10.40
CA ILE A 104 7.72 5.51 -10.60
C ILE A 104 8.30 5.24 -11.99
N SER A 105 8.82 4.03 -12.18
CA SER A 105 9.39 3.63 -13.48
C SER A 105 8.33 3.55 -14.58
N ALA A 106 8.69 3.92 -15.81
CA ALA A 106 7.79 3.86 -16.97
C ALA A 106 7.36 2.43 -17.34
N ASP A 107 8.14 1.43 -16.94
CA ASP A 107 7.87 0.00 -17.13
C ASP A 107 7.05 -0.64 -16.00
N TRP A 108 6.42 0.16 -15.14
CA TRP A 108 5.70 -0.28 -13.96
C TRP A 108 4.75 -1.46 -14.21
N ALA A 109 4.05 -1.46 -15.35
CA ALA A 109 3.07 -2.50 -15.69
C ALA A 109 3.69 -3.89 -15.93
N THR A 110 5.01 -3.96 -16.20
CA THR A 110 5.72 -5.24 -16.44
C THR A 110 6.41 -5.80 -15.20
N ARG A 111 6.43 -5.05 -14.11
CA ARG A 111 7.17 -5.39 -12.89
C ARG A 111 6.47 -6.38 -11.98
N LEU A 112 5.15 -6.49 -12.11
CA LEU A 112 4.32 -7.39 -11.31
C LEU A 112 3.44 -8.26 -12.23
N PRO A 113 2.96 -9.41 -11.76
CA PRO A 113 2.03 -10.25 -12.51
C PRO A 113 0.76 -9.49 -12.94
N ASN A 114 0.10 -9.99 -13.99
CA ASN A 114 -1.15 -9.44 -14.50
C ASN A 114 -1.09 -7.94 -14.83
N HIS A 115 0.03 -7.48 -15.40
CA HIS A 115 0.26 -6.06 -15.71
C HIS A 115 0.12 -5.15 -14.48
N ALA A 116 0.60 -5.63 -13.34
CA ALA A 116 0.49 -4.96 -12.03
C ALA A 116 -0.97 -4.71 -11.59
N ALA A 117 -1.94 -5.50 -12.09
CA ALA A 117 -3.35 -5.45 -11.70
C ALA A 117 -3.64 -6.56 -10.66
N PRO A 118 -3.71 -6.23 -9.37
CA PRO A 118 -3.94 -7.22 -8.31
C PRO A 118 -5.38 -7.74 -8.27
N TYR A 119 -6.33 -7.02 -8.85
CA TYR A 119 -7.76 -7.37 -8.94
C TYR A 119 -8.40 -6.73 -10.16
N THR A 120 -9.61 -7.18 -10.50
CA THR A 120 -10.47 -6.60 -11.52
C THR A 120 -11.81 -6.21 -10.92
N SER A 121 -12.52 -5.30 -11.57
CA SER A 121 -13.84 -4.85 -11.17
C SER A 121 -14.72 -4.63 -12.38
N THR A 122 -16.00 -4.35 -12.16
CA THR A 122 -16.97 -4.04 -13.21
C THR A 122 -17.88 -2.89 -12.77
N ILE A 123 -18.55 -2.27 -13.72
CA ILE A 123 -19.61 -1.30 -13.46
C ILE A 123 -20.94 -2.04 -13.32
N VAL A 124 -21.73 -1.62 -12.35
CA VAL A 124 -23.08 -2.14 -12.11
C VAL A 124 -24.08 -0.99 -12.02
N PHE A 125 -25.33 -1.28 -12.35
CA PHE A 125 -26.43 -0.33 -12.14
C PHE A 125 -26.98 -0.48 -10.73
N LEU A 126 -26.87 0.57 -9.93
CA LEU A 126 -27.58 0.67 -8.66
C LEU A 126 -28.95 1.25 -8.92
N VAL A 127 -30.00 0.46 -8.70
CA VAL A 127 -31.38 0.84 -8.93
C VAL A 127 -32.19 0.82 -7.63
N ARG A 128 -33.32 1.52 -7.60
CA ARG A 128 -34.24 1.47 -6.46
C ARG A 128 -34.76 0.04 -6.26
N THR A 129 -35.11 -0.29 -5.04
CA THR A 129 -35.72 -1.60 -4.69
C THR A 129 -36.84 -1.95 -5.64
N GLY A 130 -36.82 -3.17 -6.16
CA GLY A 130 -37.78 -3.67 -7.15
C GLY A 130 -37.59 -3.15 -8.58
N ASN A 131 -36.55 -2.35 -8.83
CA ASN A 131 -36.22 -1.82 -10.15
C ASN A 131 -37.45 -1.25 -10.93
N PRO A 132 -38.14 -0.24 -10.40
CA PRO A 132 -39.42 0.22 -10.91
C PRO A 132 -39.34 0.76 -12.35
N LYS A 133 -38.14 1.19 -12.79
CA LYS A 133 -37.88 1.67 -14.15
C LYS A 133 -37.40 0.56 -15.10
N ARG A 134 -37.24 -0.68 -14.59
CA ARG A 134 -36.77 -1.84 -15.35
C ARG A 134 -35.48 -1.54 -16.13
N VAL A 135 -34.49 -0.97 -15.44
CA VAL A 135 -33.17 -0.74 -16.00
C VAL A 135 -32.38 -2.04 -15.96
N MET A 136 -32.15 -2.64 -17.11
CA MET A 136 -31.48 -3.95 -17.26
C MET A 136 -30.21 -3.83 -18.08
N ASP A 137 -30.11 -2.83 -18.96
CA ASP A 137 -29.02 -2.64 -19.90
C ASP A 137 -28.70 -1.13 -20.06
N TRP A 138 -27.58 -0.83 -20.68
CA TRP A 138 -27.12 0.53 -21.00
C TRP A 138 -28.15 1.32 -21.82
N HIS A 139 -28.83 0.68 -22.79
CA HIS A 139 -29.87 1.33 -23.58
C HIS A 139 -31.09 1.81 -22.75
N ASP A 140 -31.30 1.20 -21.57
CA ASP A 140 -32.40 1.61 -20.70
C ASP A 140 -32.14 2.95 -20.03
N LEU A 141 -30.89 3.36 -19.95
CA LEU A 141 -30.48 4.62 -19.31
C LEU A 141 -30.92 5.87 -20.10
N VAL A 142 -31.14 5.72 -21.41
CA VAL A 142 -31.53 6.84 -22.29
C VAL A 142 -33.05 6.93 -22.53
N ARG A 143 -33.83 6.06 -21.87
CA ARG A 143 -35.31 6.10 -21.98
C ARG A 143 -35.90 7.31 -21.27
N ASP A 144 -37.01 7.83 -21.79
CA ASP A 144 -37.76 8.91 -21.16
C ASP A 144 -38.10 8.60 -19.69
N GLY A 145 -37.90 9.58 -18.83
CA GLY A 145 -38.18 9.47 -17.41
C GLY A 145 -37.19 8.63 -16.60
N VAL A 146 -36.06 8.19 -17.17
CA VAL A 146 -34.94 7.61 -16.44
C VAL A 146 -33.92 8.73 -16.13
N GLU A 147 -33.69 8.95 -14.85
CA GLU A 147 -32.66 9.87 -14.38
C GLU A 147 -31.44 9.07 -13.95
N VAL A 148 -30.25 9.49 -14.39
CA VAL A 148 -28.99 8.81 -14.13
C VAL A 148 -28.06 9.69 -13.31
N ILE A 149 -27.50 9.14 -12.23
CA ILE A 149 -26.45 9.77 -11.44
C ILE A 149 -25.15 9.02 -11.72
N THR A 150 -24.15 9.73 -12.20
CA THR A 150 -22.82 9.18 -12.44
C THR A 150 -21.77 9.88 -11.55
N PRO A 151 -20.69 9.20 -11.19
CA PRO A 151 -19.57 9.86 -10.52
C PRO A 151 -18.89 10.86 -11.48
N ASN A 152 -18.19 11.84 -10.91
CA ASN A 152 -17.49 12.86 -11.68
C ASN A 152 -16.26 12.28 -12.37
N PRO A 153 -16.14 12.31 -13.72
CA PRO A 153 -14.99 11.76 -14.44
C PRO A 153 -13.67 12.47 -14.17
N LYS A 154 -13.70 13.71 -13.66
CA LYS A 154 -12.46 14.43 -13.27
C LYS A 154 -11.79 13.85 -12.03
N THR A 155 -12.53 13.13 -11.20
CA THR A 155 -12.04 12.63 -9.90
C THR A 155 -12.15 11.12 -9.75
N SER A 156 -13.12 10.50 -10.41
CA SER A 156 -13.41 9.07 -10.31
C SER A 156 -12.87 8.28 -11.52
N GLY A 157 -12.12 7.22 -11.25
CA GLY A 157 -11.72 6.23 -12.26
C GLY A 157 -12.92 5.51 -12.84
N GLY A 158 -13.89 5.08 -12.01
CA GLY A 158 -15.09 4.38 -12.46
C GLY A 158 -15.93 5.16 -13.46
N ALA A 159 -15.95 6.49 -13.37
CA ALA A 159 -16.64 7.33 -14.36
C ALA A 159 -15.95 7.40 -15.73
N ARG A 160 -14.75 6.83 -15.86
CA ARG A 160 -13.92 6.84 -17.09
C ARG A 160 -13.71 5.43 -17.66
N TRP A 161 -14.41 4.44 -17.14
CA TRP A 161 -14.31 3.04 -17.63
C TRP A 161 -15.15 2.77 -18.87
N ASN A 162 -15.87 3.74 -19.38
CA ASN A 162 -16.77 3.65 -20.53
C ASN A 162 -16.04 4.10 -21.80
#